data_e2ee1fe083fd2de1009bb63b2a046199
#
_entry.id   e2ee1fe083fd2de1009bb63b2a046199
#
_cell.length_a   1.000
_cell.length_b   1.000
_cell.length_c   1.000
_cell.angle_alpha   90.00
_cell.angle_beta   90.00
_cell.angle_gamma   90.00
#
_symmetry.space_group_name_H-M   'P 1'
#
loop_
_entity.id
_entity.type
_entity.pdbx_description
1 polymer ?
#
loop_
_entity_poly.entity_id
_entity_poly.type
_entity_poly.pdbx_seq_one_letter_code
_entity_poly.pdbx_strand_id
1 'polypeptide(L)'
;MKQLKDHLMKKNSKYPCGPGLGLLAASIFLIAAHVTATPAKKFDLDRFIAPDTCGGCHWEIQEQWTNSMHNLSHKDPVYNRVAKFLRRGLVVAGEIEEAESCVKCHTPVGVITGFPEKLSDDLSKTPDIATQGIQCDYCHSAVDTSRMYNNGLVLEPGHGEDDPGVKQGPFDDSEPDFHEAAFSKLHQSSRICGTCHNVKHVAFGTDLETTYTEWKNSPYNDPDLEKQVTCQGCHMYQRPGIPATGSTDRPKNPGSAAEDSVERPHIFTHYFVGANTGVTGAKDKQKMAEERLQNAARISLNTQLLAKKQFDVMVLNSGAGHSIPTGVGDLRQVWLEVSIRDARQKLVFQSGFLDAKKELSNDTIIFRTILGDGRGNPVVNLAKAKQVLSDTRIPAKQKVTQTITLDFIPEKGSVIIARLLYRGMPQKILNMIPGDPIAPLPVVEMARVSQTI
;
A
#
# COMPACT_ATOMS: atom_id res chain seq x y z
N MET A 1 -27.37 -50.12 20.55
CA MET A 1 -28.78 -50.47 20.73
C MET A 1 -29.53 -49.81 19.63
N LYS A 2 -29.80 -50.51 18.59
CA LYS A 2 -31.05 -51.17 18.18
C LYS A 2 -32.08 -50.13 17.77
N GLN A 3 -32.27 -50.00 16.42
CA GLN A 3 -33.38 -50.53 15.63
C GLN A 3 -34.55 -49.52 15.55
N LEU A 4 -35.13 -49.20 14.40
CA LEU A 4 -35.88 -49.97 13.39
C LEU A 4 -36.01 -49.05 12.15
N LYS A 5 -35.71 -49.32 10.94
CA LYS A 5 -36.18 -50.24 9.85
C LYS A 5 -37.68 -50.16 9.52
N ASP A 6 -37.86 -49.83 8.25
CA ASP A 6 -38.84 -50.35 7.27
C ASP A 6 -40.32 -49.94 7.35
N HIS A 7 -40.83 -49.38 6.22
CA HIS A 7 -41.88 -50.01 5.39
C HIS A 7 -42.12 -49.26 4.07
N LEU A 8 -41.73 -49.76 3.01
CA LEU A 8 -42.26 -50.23 1.71
C LEU A 8 -43.79 -50.13 1.53
N MET A 9 -44.31 -49.63 0.44
CA MET A 9 -44.79 -50.35 -0.75
C MET A 9 -45.67 -49.51 -1.69
N LYS A 10 -45.29 -49.55 -2.95
CA LYS A 10 -46.02 -49.67 -4.22
C LYS A 10 -47.50 -49.35 -4.30
N LYS A 11 -47.87 -48.58 -5.38
CA LYS A 11 -48.88 -49.01 -6.33
C LYS A 11 -48.70 -48.34 -7.73
N ASN A 12 -48.64 -49.17 -8.74
CA ASN A 12 -48.70 -48.90 -10.17
C ASN A 12 -50.13 -48.50 -10.60
N SER A 13 -50.27 -47.65 -11.61
CA SER A 13 -51.40 -47.70 -12.55
C SER A 13 -51.02 -47.14 -13.92
N LYS A 14 -51.48 -47.79 -14.96
CA LYS A 14 -51.16 -47.78 -16.38
C LYS A 14 -51.99 -46.74 -17.20
N TYR A 15 -51.32 -46.07 -18.15
CA TYR A 15 -51.65 -45.63 -19.54
C TYR A 15 -53.07 -45.10 -19.92
N PRO A 16 -53.26 -44.26 -20.96
CA PRO A 16 -52.64 -44.34 -22.30
C PRO A 16 -52.23 -43.00 -22.99
N CYS A 17 -51.57 -43.15 -24.13
CA CYS A 17 -51.10 -42.12 -25.06
C CYS A 17 -52.21 -41.34 -25.78
N GLY A 18 -51.91 -40.06 -26.06
CA GLY A 18 -52.58 -39.23 -27.12
C GLY A 18 -51.69 -38.10 -27.55
N PRO A 19 -51.72 -37.58 -28.79
CA PRO A 19 -50.54 -37.02 -29.47
C PRO A 19 -50.37 -35.51 -29.40
N GLY A 20 -49.14 -35.13 -29.44
CA GLY A 20 -48.58 -33.93 -30.09
C GLY A 20 -49.07 -32.55 -29.66
N LEU A 21 -48.19 -31.85 -28.95
CA LEU A 21 -48.10 -30.37 -29.07
C LEU A 21 -46.64 -29.96 -28.87
N GLY A 22 -46.20 -29.12 -29.82
CA GLY A 22 -44.81 -28.76 -30.00
C GLY A 22 -44.16 -28.07 -28.79
N LEU A 23 -42.91 -28.44 -28.55
CA LEU A 23 -42.02 -27.72 -27.64
C LEU A 23 -41.62 -26.37 -28.27
N LEU A 24 -42.23 -25.30 -27.81
CA LEU A 24 -41.65 -23.97 -27.90
C LEU A 24 -40.55 -23.88 -26.84
N ALA A 25 -39.30 -24.00 -27.29
CA ALA A 25 -38.14 -23.66 -26.45
C ALA A 25 -38.13 -22.15 -26.23
N ALA A 26 -38.62 -21.70 -25.09
CA ALA A 26 -38.43 -20.34 -24.62
C ALA A 26 -36.99 -20.20 -24.18
N SER A 27 -36.15 -19.65 -25.06
CA SER A 27 -34.81 -19.18 -24.71
C SER A 27 -34.93 -17.99 -23.74
N ILE A 28 -34.82 -18.27 -22.45
CA ILE A 28 -34.67 -17.22 -21.44
C ILE A 28 -33.28 -16.62 -21.64
N PHE A 29 -33.20 -15.51 -22.39
CA PHE A 29 -32.05 -14.62 -22.33
C PHE A 29 -32.01 -14.02 -20.94
N LEU A 30 -31.14 -14.54 -20.06
CA LEU A 30 -30.68 -13.84 -18.87
C LEU A 30 -29.92 -12.60 -19.36
N ILE A 31 -30.63 -11.49 -19.49
CA ILE A 31 -29.99 -10.18 -19.52
C ILE A 31 -29.37 -10.00 -18.14
N ALA A 32 -28.08 -10.23 -18.03
CA ALA A 32 -27.31 -9.78 -16.91
C ALA A 32 -27.47 -8.25 -16.89
N ALA A 33 -28.33 -7.76 -16.00
CA ALA A 33 -28.39 -6.35 -15.69
C ALA A 33 -27.01 -5.99 -15.14
N HIS A 34 -26.19 -5.35 -15.99
CA HIS A 34 -25.04 -4.64 -15.51
C HIS A 34 -25.60 -3.56 -14.58
N VAL A 35 -25.47 -3.79 -13.28
CA VAL A 35 -25.63 -2.74 -12.29
C VAL A 35 -24.48 -1.79 -12.59
N THR A 36 -24.74 -0.81 -13.44
CA THR A 36 -23.90 0.37 -13.57
C THR A 36 -23.94 1.00 -12.19
N ALA A 37 -22.83 0.89 -11.45
CA ALA A 37 -22.67 1.64 -10.22
C ALA A 37 -23.07 3.08 -10.53
N THR A 38 -24.03 3.62 -9.78
CA THR A 38 -24.44 5.02 -9.89
C THR A 38 -23.17 5.85 -9.90
N PRO A 39 -22.95 6.75 -10.89
CA PRO A 39 -21.77 7.58 -10.89
C PRO A 39 -21.67 8.26 -9.53
N ALA A 40 -20.51 8.19 -8.89
CA ALA A 40 -20.28 8.94 -7.66
C ALA A 40 -20.69 10.39 -7.92
N LYS A 41 -21.43 11.01 -6.97
CA LYS A 41 -21.89 12.39 -7.09
C LYS A 41 -20.68 13.25 -7.46
N LYS A 42 -20.68 13.80 -8.67
CA LYS A 42 -19.63 14.71 -9.12
C LYS A 42 -19.85 16.05 -8.44
N PHE A 43 -18.77 16.59 -7.90
CA PHE A 43 -18.75 17.94 -7.36
C PHE A 43 -18.23 18.90 -8.44
N ASP A 44 -18.61 20.16 -8.36
CA ASP A 44 -17.95 21.22 -9.11
C ASP A 44 -16.55 21.48 -8.52
N LEU A 45 -15.61 21.86 -9.36
CA LEU A 45 -14.20 22.01 -8.96
C LEU A 45 -14.01 23.12 -7.92
N ASP A 46 -14.78 24.19 -8.01
CA ASP A 46 -14.81 25.35 -7.12
C ASP A 46 -15.33 25.04 -5.71
N ARG A 47 -15.84 23.81 -5.48
CA ARG A 47 -16.18 23.31 -4.15
C ARG A 47 -14.96 23.08 -3.26
N PHE A 48 -13.79 22.89 -3.86
CA PHE A 48 -12.56 22.56 -3.15
C PHE A 48 -11.64 23.77 -3.03
N ILE A 49 -11.01 23.88 -1.85
CA ILE A 49 -10.05 24.92 -1.53
C ILE A 49 -8.64 24.45 -1.85
N ALA A 50 -7.85 25.32 -2.47
CA ALA A 50 -6.45 25.02 -2.78
C ALA A 50 -5.59 24.91 -1.50
N PRO A 51 -4.59 24.01 -1.47
CA PRO A 51 -3.70 23.88 -0.31
C PRO A 51 -2.98 25.16 0.10
N ASP A 52 -2.71 26.05 -0.86
CA ASP A 52 -2.05 27.34 -0.59
C ASP A 52 -2.91 28.27 0.27
N THR A 53 -4.24 28.25 0.08
CA THR A 53 -5.18 28.96 0.93
C THR A 53 -5.16 28.42 2.36
N CYS A 54 -5.17 27.08 2.53
CA CYS A 54 -5.02 26.45 3.84
C CYS A 54 -3.70 26.84 4.51
N GLY A 55 -2.62 26.92 3.73
CA GLY A 55 -1.28 27.32 4.18
C GLY A 55 -1.19 28.73 4.72
N GLY A 56 -2.17 29.60 4.43
CA GLY A 56 -2.23 30.95 5.00
C GLY A 56 -2.28 30.97 6.53
N CYS A 57 -2.92 29.94 7.14
CA CYS A 57 -2.98 29.78 8.61
C CYS A 57 -2.27 28.49 9.07
N HIS A 58 -2.29 27.43 8.27
CA HIS A 58 -1.68 26.12 8.58
C HIS A 58 -0.30 25.93 7.93
N TRP A 59 0.54 26.98 7.91
CA TRP A 59 1.78 27.01 7.13
C TRP A 59 2.77 25.90 7.47
N GLU A 60 2.93 25.54 8.74
CA GLU A 60 3.82 24.43 9.14
C GLU A 60 3.33 23.08 8.60
N ILE A 61 2.02 22.84 8.67
CA ILE A 61 1.39 21.61 8.19
C ILE A 61 1.47 21.55 6.66
N GLN A 62 1.25 22.69 5.97
CA GLN A 62 1.40 22.76 4.52
C GLN A 62 2.85 22.49 4.08
N GLU A 63 3.85 23.05 4.77
CA GLU A 63 5.26 22.78 4.48
C GLU A 63 5.59 21.27 4.64
N GLN A 64 5.09 20.65 5.71
CA GLN A 64 5.24 19.21 5.90
C GLN A 64 4.62 18.39 4.76
N TRP A 65 3.44 18.78 4.30
CA TRP A 65 2.72 18.11 3.21
C TRP A 65 3.34 18.38 1.83
N THR A 66 3.86 19.57 1.59
CA THR A 66 4.47 19.96 0.31
C THR A 66 5.62 19.02 -0.05
N ASN A 67 5.64 18.52 -1.28
CA ASN A 67 6.57 17.48 -1.76
C ASN A 67 6.51 16.13 -0.99
N SER A 68 5.47 15.88 -0.20
CA SER A 68 5.18 14.52 0.29
C SER A 68 4.67 13.65 -0.85
N MET A 69 4.63 12.33 -0.66
CA MET A 69 4.07 11.42 -1.67
C MET A 69 2.56 11.62 -1.87
N HIS A 70 1.85 12.16 -0.88
CA HIS A 70 0.46 12.57 -1.05
C HIS A 70 0.34 13.76 -2.00
N ASN A 71 1.13 14.81 -1.81
CA ASN A 71 1.16 15.95 -2.73
C ASN A 71 1.60 15.53 -4.14
N LEU A 72 2.61 14.67 -4.24
CA LEU A 72 3.18 14.27 -5.53
C LEU A 72 2.41 13.15 -6.23
N SER A 73 1.36 12.60 -5.64
CA SER A 73 0.71 11.38 -6.15
C SER A 73 0.25 11.47 -7.61
N HIS A 74 -0.21 12.64 -8.07
CA HIS A 74 -0.53 12.93 -9.47
C HIS A 74 0.73 13.15 -10.33
N LYS A 75 1.73 13.85 -9.79
CA LYS A 75 2.93 14.32 -10.51
C LYS A 75 4.10 13.32 -10.45
N ASP A 76 3.99 12.24 -9.68
CA ASP A 76 5.05 11.25 -9.54
C ASP A 76 5.42 10.63 -10.90
N PRO A 77 6.67 10.83 -11.38
CA PRO A 77 7.08 10.34 -12.68
C PRO A 77 7.12 8.82 -12.77
N VAL A 78 7.37 8.13 -11.65
CA VAL A 78 7.37 6.65 -11.61
C VAL A 78 5.93 6.15 -11.75
N TYR A 79 4.99 6.69 -10.96
CA TYR A 79 3.56 6.38 -11.09
C TYR A 79 3.07 6.61 -12.53
N ASN A 80 3.31 7.78 -13.09
CA ASN A 80 2.82 8.12 -14.43
C ASN A 80 3.36 7.18 -15.52
N ARG A 81 4.61 6.73 -15.39
CA ARG A 81 5.19 5.76 -16.33
C ARG A 81 4.65 4.35 -16.11
N VAL A 82 4.52 3.91 -14.85
CA VAL A 82 3.90 2.61 -14.52
C VAL A 82 2.47 2.56 -15.02
N ALA A 83 1.68 3.59 -14.78
CA ALA A 83 0.30 3.67 -15.22
C ALA A 83 0.18 3.55 -16.76
N LYS A 84 1.05 4.23 -17.51
CA LYS A 84 1.15 4.08 -18.98
C LYS A 84 1.57 2.67 -19.41
N PHE A 85 2.51 2.06 -18.68
CA PHE A 85 2.94 0.67 -18.95
C PHE A 85 1.81 -0.32 -18.72
N LEU A 86 1.05 -0.18 -17.62
CA LEU A 86 -0.06 -1.08 -17.29
C LEU A 86 -1.13 -1.14 -18.38
N ARG A 87 -1.36 -0.05 -19.10
CA ARG A 87 -2.37 0.02 -20.19
C ARG A 87 -1.96 -0.63 -21.51
N ARG A 88 -0.67 -1.01 -21.66
CA ARG A 88 -0.18 -1.53 -22.94
C ARG A 88 -0.73 -2.92 -23.26
N GLY A 89 -1.26 -3.04 -24.48
CA GLY A 89 -1.72 -4.31 -25.00
C GLY A 89 -2.89 -4.94 -24.25
N LEU A 90 -3.65 -4.14 -23.50
CA LEU A 90 -4.87 -4.59 -22.85
C LEU A 90 -6.00 -4.63 -23.89
N VAL A 91 -6.74 -5.76 -23.92
CA VAL A 91 -7.90 -5.98 -24.78
C VAL A 91 -9.11 -6.46 -23.99
N VAL A 92 -8.93 -6.85 -22.73
CA VAL A 92 -9.99 -7.32 -21.84
C VAL A 92 -10.56 -6.12 -21.09
N ALA A 93 -11.87 -5.93 -21.15
CA ALA A 93 -12.55 -4.76 -20.56
C ALA A 93 -12.21 -4.57 -19.07
N GLY A 94 -12.26 -5.63 -18.26
CA GLY A 94 -11.93 -5.53 -16.83
C GLY A 94 -10.45 -5.23 -16.54
N GLU A 95 -9.53 -5.59 -17.44
CA GLU A 95 -8.11 -5.21 -17.33
C GLU A 95 -7.92 -3.72 -17.67
N ILE A 96 -8.68 -3.22 -18.65
CA ILE A 96 -8.67 -1.78 -19.01
C ILE A 96 -9.25 -0.97 -17.86
N GLU A 97 -10.37 -1.39 -17.29
CA GLU A 97 -11.00 -0.74 -16.15
C GLU A 97 -10.07 -0.64 -14.94
N GLU A 98 -9.31 -1.71 -14.63
CA GLU A 98 -8.32 -1.69 -13.57
C GLU A 98 -7.22 -0.67 -13.87
N ALA A 99 -6.62 -0.70 -15.05
CA ALA A 99 -5.57 0.23 -15.44
C ALA A 99 -6.02 1.70 -15.41
N GLU A 100 -7.31 1.96 -15.65
CA GLU A 100 -7.94 3.29 -15.57
C GLU A 100 -8.26 3.70 -14.12
N SER A 101 -8.37 2.76 -13.19
CA SER A 101 -8.83 3.01 -11.82
C SER A 101 -7.81 3.73 -10.94
N CYS A 102 -6.53 3.72 -11.31
CA CYS A 102 -5.41 4.26 -10.53
C CYS A 102 -5.61 5.74 -10.14
N VAL A 103 -6.21 6.53 -11.03
CA VAL A 103 -6.48 7.97 -10.79
C VAL A 103 -7.41 8.22 -9.60
N LYS A 104 -8.23 7.23 -9.19
CA LYS A 104 -9.15 7.38 -8.06
C LYS A 104 -8.43 7.70 -6.74
N CYS A 105 -7.21 7.18 -6.57
CA CYS A 105 -6.37 7.45 -5.40
C CYS A 105 -5.28 8.49 -5.69
N HIS A 106 -4.75 8.52 -6.93
CA HIS A 106 -3.63 9.39 -7.26
C HIS A 106 -4.01 10.82 -7.65
N THR A 107 -5.27 11.04 -8.08
CA THR A 107 -5.81 12.37 -8.44
C THR A 107 -7.26 12.50 -7.94
N PRO A 108 -7.51 12.30 -6.65
CA PRO A 108 -8.87 12.08 -6.14
C PRO A 108 -9.79 13.28 -6.34
N VAL A 109 -9.34 14.51 -6.10
CA VAL A 109 -10.15 15.73 -6.37
C VAL A 109 -10.51 15.82 -7.84
N GLY A 110 -9.54 15.58 -8.73
CA GLY A 110 -9.79 15.59 -10.17
C GLY A 110 -10.88 14.60 -10.57
N VAL A 111 -10.78 13.33 -10.12
CA VAL A 111 -11.75 12.29 -10.48
C VAL A 111 -13.18 12.64 -10.06
N ILE A 112 -13.36 13.14 -8.83
CA ILE A 112 -14.69 13.49 -8.33
C ILE A 112 -15.26 14.80 -8.92
N THR A 113 -14.40 15.59 -9.56
CA THR A 113 -14.78 16.81 -10.28
C THR A 113 -14.70 16.65 -11.80
N GLY A 114 -14.28 15.47 -12.31
CA GLY A 114 -14.24 15.11 -13.72
C GLY A 114 -12.90 15.30 -14.45
N PHE A 115 -11.75 15.40 -13.70
CA PHE A 115 -10.41 15.69 -14.29
C PHE A 115 -9.24 15.01 -13.55
N PRO A 116 -8.59 14.00 -14.07
CA PRO A 116 -9.06 13.11 -15.12
C PRO A 116 -10.05 12.11 -14.51
N GLU A 117 -11.05 11.74 -15.26
CA GLU A 117 -11.97 10.70 -14.81
C GLU A 117 -11.31 9.32 -14.86
N LYS A 118 -10.40 9.17 -15.81
CA LYS A 118 -9.61 7.96 -16.04
C LYS A 118 -8.24 8.29 -16.62
N LEU A 119 -7.32 7.35 -16.56
CA LEU A 119 -5.93 7.53 -17.00
C LEU A 119 -5.80 7.78 -18.52
N SER A 120 -6.79 7.37 -19.32
CA SER A 120 -6.84 7.66 -20.77
C SER A 120 -7.13 9.11 -21.11
N ASP A 121 -7.62 9.89 -20.16
CA ASP A 121 -7.90 11.29 -20.36
C ASP A 121 -6.60 12.09 -20.55
N ASP A 122 -6.73 13.25 -21.19
CA ASP A 122 -5.61 14.15 -21.40
C ASP A 122 -5.20 14.84 -20.07
N LEU A 123 -4.18 14.30 -19.42
CA LEU A 123 -3.71 14.81 -18.13
C LEU A 123 -3.20 16.25 -18.18
N SER A 124 -2.85 16.78 -19.38
CA SER A 124 -2.45 18.19 -19.53
C SER A 124 -3.59 19.18 -19.31
N LYS A 125 -4.82 18.69 -19.33
CA LYS A 125 -6.02 19.48 -19.07
C LYS A 125 -6.51 19.41 -17.62
N THR A 126 -5.81 18.68 -16.77
CA THR A 126 -6.15 18.59 -15.35
C THR A 126 -5.95 19.94 -14.69
N PRO A 127 -6.97 20.53 -14.06
CA PRO A 127 -6.84 21.81 -13.37
C PRO A 127 -5.79 21.76 -12.25
N ASP A 128 -5.12 22.87 -12.00
CA ASP A 128 -4.01 22.96 -11.04
C ASP A 128 -4.38 22.40 -9.66
N ILE A 129 -5.54 22.74 -9.12
CA ILE A 129 -6.01 22.24 -7.84
C ILE A 129 -6.13 20.69 -7.83
N ALA A 130 -6.55 20.09 -8.93
CA ALA A 130 -6.67 18.64 -9.05
C ALA A 130 -5.29 17.95 -9.19
N THR A 131 -4.26 18.67 -9.65
CA THR A 131 -2.90 18.15 -9.76
C THR A 131 -2.16 18.09 -8.42
N GLN A 132 -2.73 18.64 -7.36
CA GLN A 132 -2.12 18.66 -6.02
C GLN A 132 -2.16 17.31 -5.27
N GLY A 133 -2.62 16.25 -5.95
CA GLY A 133 -2.65 14.90 -5.37
C GLY A 133 -3.70 14.75 -4.27
N ILE A 134 -3.31 14.08 -3.18
CA ILE A 134 -4.14 13.94 -1.98
C ILE A 134 -3.89 15.17 -1.11
N GLN A 135 -4.82 16.11 -1.16
CA GLN A 135 -4.68 17.43 -0.57
C GLN A 135 -5.52 17.63 0.70
N CYS A 136 -5.30 18.80 1.35
CA CYS A 136 -5.88 19.16 2.62
C CYS A 136 -7.41 19.03 2.60
N ASP A 137 -8.07 19.75 1.68
CA ASP A 137 -9.52 19.81 1.63
C ASP A 137 -10.17 18.48 1.23
N TYR A 138 -9.46 17.63 0.47
CA TYR A 138 -9.94 16.28 0.16
C TYR A 138 -10.09 15.42 1.42
N CYS A 139 -9.08 15.42 2.30
CA CYS A 139 -9.12 14.66 3.53
C CYS A 139 -10.05 15.30 4.56
N HIS A 140 -9.98 16.62 4.73
CA HIS A 140 -10.72 17.33 5.77
C HIS A 140 -12.19 17.60 5.42
N SER A 141 -12.63 17.29 4.19
CA SER A 141 -14.05 17.21 3.80
C SER A 141 -14.63 15.79 3.96
N ALA A 142 -13.84 14.80 4.41
CA ALA A 142 -14.30 13.43 4.57
C ALA A 142 -15.11 13.25 5.85
N VAL A 143 -16.38 12.88 5.70
CA VAL A 143 -17.35 12.68 6.83
C VAL A 143 -17.55 11.20 7.16
N ASP A 144 -17.39 10.27 6.21
CA ASP A 144 -17.55 8.83 6.43
C ASP A 144 -16.82 8.01 5.35
N THR A 145 -16.98 6.71 5.42
CA THR A 145 -16.43 5.74 4.46
C THR A 145 -17.51 4.81 3.95
N SER A 146 -17.68 4.73 2.64
CA SER A 146 -18.61 3.78 1.99
C SER A 146 -18.04 2.38 1.87
N ARG A 147 -16.70 2.27 1.77
CA ARG A 147 -15.96 1.00 1.69
C ARG A 147 -14.50 1.22 2.11
N MET A 148 -13.82 0.13 2.47
CA MET A 148 -12.44 0.17 2.96
C MET A 148 -11.43 -0.26 1.89
N TYR A 149 -11.65 0.14 0.65
CA TYR A 149 -10.76 -0.09 -0.51
C TYR A 149 -11.14 0.83 -1.68
N ASN A 150 -10.22 1.03 -2.63
CA ASN A 150 -10.41 1.74 -3.89
C ASN A 150 -11.05 3.14 -3.73
N ASN A 151 -10.55 3.89 -2.75
CA ASN A 151 -11.02 5.24 -2.43
C ASN A 151 -12.51 5.32 -2.09
N GLY A 152 -12.86 4.84 -0.91
CA GLY A 152 -14.23 4.79 -0.42
C GLY A 152 -14.63 5.96 0.50
N LEU A 153 -13.94 7.11 0.47
CA LEU A 153 -14.32 8.28 1.26
C LEU A 153 -15.66 8.87 0.81
N VAL A 154 -16.45 9.28 1.77
CA VAL A 154 -17.67 10.08 1.59
C VAL A 154 -17.32 11.51 1.98
N LEU A 155 -17.53 12.45 1.05
CA LEU A 155 -17.08 13.83 1.20
C LEU A 155 -18.28 14.79 1.28
N GLU A 156 -18.11 15.84 2.07
CA GLU A 156 -18.98 17.01 2.15
C GLU A 156 -18.12 18.28 2.05
N PRO A 157 -17.61 18.61 0.85
CA PRO A 157 -16.84 19.85 0.66
C PRO A 157 -17.73 21.08 0.79
N GLY A 158 -17.15 22.20 1.14
CA GLY A 158 -17.80 23.51 1.14
C GLY A 158 -18.24 23.99 -0.25
N HIS A 159 -18.29 25.29 -0.45
CA HIS A 159 -18.54 25.97 -1.72
C HIS A 159 -17.38 26.89 -2.10
N GLY A 160 -16.14 26.45 -1.87
CA GLY A 160 -14.94 27.22 -2.14
C GLY A 160 -14.53 28.15 -0.99
N GLU A 161 -13.78 29.18 -1.31
CA GLU A 161 -13.20 30.10 -0.31
C GLU A 161 -14.25 31.06 0.34
N ASP A 162 -15.34 31.34 -0.36
CA ASP A 162 -16.42 32.23 0.16
C ASP A 162 -17.33 31.46 1.17
N ASP A 163 -17.38 30.15 1.09
CA ASP A 163 -18.11 29.28 1.99
C ASP A 163 -17.31 27.97 2.17
N PRO A 164 -16.25 28.00 2.98
CA PRO A 164 -15.35 26.85 3.14
C PRO A 164 -16.01 25.58 3.70
N GLY A 165 -17.18 25.71 4.31
CA GLY A 165 -17.91 24.62 4.95
C GLY A 165 -17.18 24.07 6.19
N VAL A 166 -17.61 22.88 6.63
CA VAL A 166 -17.09 22.24 7.83
C VAL A 166 -15.85 21.43 7.52
N LYS A 167 -14.72 21.72 8.17
CA LYS A 167 -13.51 20.90 8.08
C LYS A 167 -13.46 19.88 9.23
N GLN A 168 -13.37 18.60 8.86
CA GLN A 168 -13.33 17.48 9.80
C GLN A 168 -11.91 17.30 10.37
N GLY A 169 -11.80 17.12 11.67
CA GLY A 169 -10.48 16.98 12.32
C GLY A 169 -10.51 16.16 13.61
N PRO A 170 -9.34 15.89 14.21
CA PRO A 170 -9.24 15.06 15.41
C PRO A 170 -9.50 15.82 16.72
N PHE A 171 -9.74 17.13 16.68
CA PHE A 171 -9.94 17.98 17.86
C PHE A 171 -11.40 18.43 17.99
N ASP A 172 -11.90 18.49 19.21
CA ASP A 172 -13.29 18.84 19.54
C ASP A 172 -13.44 20.26 20.13
N ASP A 173 -12.33 20.98 20.22
CA ASP A 173 -12.20 22.32 20.78
C ASP A 173 -11.69 23.35 19.75
N SER A 174 -11.92 23.11 18.47
CA SER A 174 -11.45 24.00 17.39
C SER A 174 -12.52 25.03 17.04
N GLU A 175 -12.15 26.30 17.07
CA GLU A 175 -12.99 27.46 16.77
C GLU A 175 -12.31 28.40 15.76
N PRO A 176 -12.12 27.96 14.49
CA PRO A 176 -11.44 28.79 13.48
C PRO A 176 -12.36 29.88 12.91
N ASP A 177 -11.78 31.04 12.53
CA ASP A 177 -12.51 32.16 11.96
C ASP A 177 -12.86 31.98 10.47
N PHE A 178 -12.03 31.21 9.71
CA PHE A 178 -12.17 31.10 8.25
C PHE A 178 -13.14 30.01 7.80
N HIS A 179 -13.27 28.92 8.57
CA HIS A 179 -14.13 27.79 8.23
C HIS A 179 -14.78 27.22 9.51
N GLU A 180 -15.86 26.48 9.36
CA GLU A 180 -16.37 25.69 10.49
C GLU A 180 -15.48 24.47 10.75
N ALA A 181 -15.45 24.00 11.99
CA ALA A 181 -14.72 22.79 12.38
C ALA A 181 -15.62 21.79 13.08
N ALA A 182 -15.40 20.50 12.82
CA ALA A 182 -16.08 19.42 13.52
C ALA A 182 -15.11 18.31 13.92
N PHE A 183 -15.33 17.79 15.14
CA PHE A 183 -14.64 16.61 15.61
C PHE A 183 -15.05 15.37 14.81
N SER A 184 -14.06 14.63 14.35
CA SER A 184 -14.26 13.43 13.53
C SER A 184 -13.49 12.23 14.07
N LYS A 185 -14.22 11.22 14.55
CA LYS A 185 -13.64 9.92 14.91
C LYS A 185 -12.97 9.22 13.71
N LEU A 186 -13.40 9.54 12.48
CA LEU A 186 -12.78 9.02 11.28
C LEU A 186 -11.32 9.47 11.19
N HIS A 187 -11.03 10.75 11.49
CA HIS A 187 -9.70 11.34 11.45
C HIS A 187 -8.76 10.81 12.55
N GLN A 188 -9.29 10.24 13.62
CA GLN A 188 -8.53 9.53 14.65
C GLN A 188 -8.33 8.03 14.33
N SER A 189 -9.03 7.52 13.31
CA SER A 189 -9.06 6.10 12.96
C SER A 189 -8.23 5.79 11.73
N SER A 190 -7.55 4.65 11.72
CA SER A 190 -6.90 4.08 10.53
C SER A 190 -7.84 3.89 9.34
N ARG A 191 -9.16 3.95 9.54
CA ARG A 191 -10.17 3.80 8.47
C ARG A 191 -10.00 4.84 7.36
N ILE A 192 -9.70 6.10 7.70
CA ILE A 192 -9.48 7.14 6.69
C ILE A 192 -8.37 6.77 5.71
N CYS A 193 -7.27 6.21 6.22
CA CYS A 193 -6.14 5.74 5.40
C CYS A 193 -6.52 4.49 4.61
N GLY A 194 -7.25 3.57 5.24
CA GLY A 194 -7.63 2.27 4.67
C GLY A 194 -8.50 2.34 3.43
N THR A 195 -9.18 3.46 3.18
CA THR A 195 -9.99 3.64 1.97
C THR A 195 -9.14 3.64 0.70
N CYS A 196 -7.89 4.14 0.76
CA CYS A 196 -6.94 4.19 -0.36
C CYS A 196 -5.84 3.12 -0.21
N HIS A 197 -5.38 2.83 1.03
CA HIS A 197 -4.33 1.84 1.32
C HIS A 197 -4.87 0.42 1.49
N ASN A 198 -5.89 0.10 0.72
CA ASN A 198 -6.38 -1.20 0.31
C ASN A 198 -6.86 -1.09 -1.13
N VAL A 199 -6.34 -1.91 -2.01
CA VAL A 199 -6.71 -1.90 -3.42
C VAL A 199 -7.15 -3.30 -3.83
N LYS A 200 -8.37 -3.39 -4.33
CA LYS A 200 -8.92 -4.58 -4.97
C LYS A 200 -9.05 -4.33 -6.45
N HIS A 201 -8.61 -5.28 -7.26
CA HIS A 201 -8.85 -5.23 -8.70
C HIS A 201 -10.34 -5.00 -8.98
N VAL A 202 -10.66 -3.93 -9.69
CA VAL A 202 -12.05 -3.47 -9.83
C VAL A 202 -12.98 -4.48 -10.51
N ALA A 203 -12.46 -5.29 -11.43
CA ALA A 203 -13.23 -6.29 -12.16
C ALA A 203 -13.10 -7.71 -11.57
N PHE A 204 -11.94 -8.08 -11.02
CA PHE A 204 -11.66 -9.46 -10.58
C PHE A 204 -11.68 -9.64 -9.07
N GLY A 205 -11.68 -8.53 -8.30
CA GLY A 205 -11.70 -8.57 -6.84
C GLY A 205 -10.40 -9.03 -6.18
N THR A 206 -9.34 -9.26 -6.97
CA THR A 206 -8.02 -9.67 -6.47
C THR A 206 -7.43 -8.59 -5.56
N ASP A 207 -6.90 -8.98 -4.43
CA ASP A 207 -6.20 -8.06 -3.53
C ASP A 207 -4.85 -7.65 -4.16
N LEU A 208 -4.75 -6.38 -4.57
CA LEU A 208 -3.53 -5.79 -5.15
C LEU A 208 -2.67 -5.10 -4.11
N GLU A 209 -3.31 -4.47 -3.13
CA GLU A 209 -2.69 -3.85 -1.95
C GLU A 209 -3.56 -4.11 -0.73
N THR A 210 -2.96 -4.50 0.40
CA THR A 210 -3.68 -4.92 1.60
C THR A 210 -3.16 -4.25 2.88
N THR A 211 -2.48 -3.12 2.78
CA THR A 211 -1.81 -2.44 3.90
C THR A 211 -2.73 -2.22 5.10
N TYR A 212 -3.94 -1.71 4.87
CA TYR A 212 -4.92 -1.55 5.94
C TYR A 212 -5.41 -2.89 6.51
N THR A 213 -5.67 -3.89 5.66
CA THR A 213 -6.10 -5.22 6.10
C THR A 213 -5.01 -5.91 6.92
N GLU A 214 -3.74 -5.76 6.54
CA GLU A 214 -2.57 -6.25 7.27
C GLU A 214 -2.50 -5.62 8.67
N TRP A 215 -2.65 -4.30 8.77
CA TRP A 215 -2.70 -3.59 10.04
C TRP A 215 -3.92 -4.02 10.87
N LYS A 216 -5.09 -4.11 10.26
CA LYS A 216 -6.33 -4.52 10.94
C LYS A 216 -6.22 -5.89 11.60
N ASN A 217 -5.46 -6.80 11.00
CA ASN A 217 -5.22 -8.16 11.49
C ASN A 217 -3.94 -8.27 12.33
N SER A 218 -3.24 -7.17 12.60
CA SER A 218 -1.99 -7.13 13.35
C SER A 218 -2.23 -6.87 14.85
N PRO A 219 -1.23 -7.18 15.70
CA PRO A 219 -1.27 -6.81 17.11
C PRO A 219 -1.33 -5.30 17.39
N TYR A 220 -1.12 -4.44 16.37
CA TYR A 220 -1.24 -2.99 16.51
C TYR A 220 -2.70 -2.50 16.50
N ASN A 221 -3.62 -3.29 15.94
CA ASN A 221 -5.05 -3.07 16.06
C ASN A 221 -5.59 -3.76 17.33
N ASP A 222 -5.09 -3.34 18.48
CA ASP A 222 -5.53 -3.87 19.77
C ASP A 222 -6.98 -3.45 20.04
N PRO A 223 -7.86 -4.35 20.54
CA PRO A 223 -9.21 -3.98 20.97
C PRO A 223 -9.23 -3.00 22.16
N ASP A 224 -8.18 -2.97 22.96
CA ASP A 224 -7.94 -1.93 23.96
C ASP A 224 -7.39 -0.69 23.23
N LEU A 225 -8.22 0.36 23.14
CA LEU A 225 -7.89 1.58 22.42
C LEU A 225 -6.67 2.32 22.98
N GLU A 226 -6.32 2.12 24.27
CA GLU A 226 -5.12 2.70 24.86
C GLU A 226 -3.83 2.02 24.34
N LYS A 227 -3.94 0.77 23.92
CA LYS A 227 -2.84 -0.02 23.35
C LYS A 227 -2.81 0.02 21.82
N GLN A 228 -3.93 0.38 21.22
CA GLN A 228 -4.04 0.46 19.77
C GLN A 228 -3.07 1.52 19.21
N VAL A 229 -2.35 1.15 18.15
CA VAL A 229 -1.52 2.08 17.39
C VAL A 229 -2.08 2.21 15.99
N THR A 230 -2.74 3.32 15.72
CA THR A 230 -3.32 3.62 14.42
C THR A 230 -2.25 3.95 13.36
N CYS A 231 -2.64 4.07 12.10
CA CYS A 231 -1.75 4.54 11.04
C CYS A 231 -1.17 5.92 11.38
N GLN A 232 -2.02 6.83 11.88
CA GLN A 232 -1.62 8.16 12.34
C GLN A 232 -0.59 8.08 13.48
N GLY A 233 -0.74 7.12 14.40
CA GLY A 233 0.16 6.92 15.56
C GLY A 233 1.60 6.59 15.18
N CYS A 234 1.87 6.22 13.93
CA CYS A 234 3.22 6.07 13.37
C CYS A 234 3.51 7.12 12.30
N HIS A 235 2.66 7.21 11.25
CA HIS A 235 2.94 8.02 10.08
C HIS A 235 2.77 9.53 10.30
N MET A 236 1.91 9.93 11.25
CA MET A 236 1.66 11.33 11.60
C MET A 236 2.27 11.74 12.95
N TYR A 237 3.14 10.89 13.52
CA TYR A 237 4.07 11.22 14.62
C TYR A 237 5.49 11.40 14.11
N GLN A 238 5.79 10.94 12.91
CA GLN A 238 7.12 11.05 12.32
C GLN A 238 7.46 12.50 11.99
N ARG A 239 8.68 12.89 12.30
CA ARG A 239 9.30 14.17 11.94
C ARG A 239 10.81 13.99 11.82
N PRO A 240 11.57 14.96 11.31
CA PRO A 240 13.03 14.84 11.16
C PRO A 240 13.71 14.33 12.44
N GLY A 241 14.46 13.24 12.34
CA GLY A 241 15.14 12.58 13.47
C GLY A 241 14.26 11.73 14.38
N ILE A 242 12.93 11.68 14.16
CA ILE A 242 11.98 10.85 14.90
C ILE A 242 11.28 9.91 13.94
N PRO A 243 11.75 8.68 13.71
CA PRO A 243 11.18 7.75 12.72
C PRO A 243 9.78 7.22 13.07
N ALA A 244 9.35 7.31 14.31
CA ALA A 244 8.00 6.97 14.79
C ALA A 244 7.46 5.65 14.23
N THR A 245 8.15 4.54 14.50
CA THR A 245 7.73 3.17 14.13
C THR A 245 7.20 2.42 15.36
N GLY A 246 6.75 1.18 15.18
CA GLY A 246 6.39 0.30 16.29
C GLY A 246 7.58 -0.24 17.09
N SER A 247 8.82 0.06 16.68
CA SER A 247 10.07 -0.31 17.38
C SER A 247 10.83 0.91 17.93
N THR A 248 10.29 2.12 17.76
CA THR A 248 10.90 3.38 18.24
C THR A 248 9.92 4.14 19.12
N ASP A 249 10.45 5.06 19.91
CA ASP A 249 9.62 5.99 20.64
C ASP A 249 8.82 6.90 19.69
N ARG A 250 7.63 7.28 20.13
CA ARG A 250 6.71 8.18 19.44
C ARG A 250 6.37 9.36 20.34
N PRO A 251 7.35 10.23 20.63
CA PRO A 251 7.15 11.37 21.51
C PRO A 251 6.11 12.30 20.90
N LYS A 252 5.26 12.85 21.77
CA LYS A 252 4.28 13.85 21.36
C LYS A 252 4.97 15.04 20.69
N ASN A 253 4.23 15.70 19.82
CA ASN A 253 4.64 16.89 19.07
C ASN A 253 3.77 18.06 19.52
N PRO A 254 4.13 18.76 20.64
CA PRO A 254 3.34 19.88 21.13
C PRO A 254 3.39 21.06 20.16
N GLY A 255 2.33 21.84 20.10
CA GLY A 255 2.23 23.03 19.24
C GLY A 255 0.80 23.41 18.92
N SER A 256 0.65 24.30 17.96
CA SER A 256 -0.64 24.76 17.45
C SER A 256 -0.90 24.23 16.04
N ALA A 257 -2.17 23.95 15.71
CA ALA A 257 -2.53 23.44 14.39
C ALA A 257 -2.54 24.55 13.32
N ALA A 258 -2.79 25.79 13.73
CA ALA A 258 -2.79 26.98 12.90
C ALA A 258 -2.18 28.14 13.67
N GLU A 259 -1.83 29.21 12.98
CA GLU A 259 -1.43 30.47 13.58
C GLU A 259 -2.53 30.96 14.57
N ASP A 260 -2.13 31.44 15.73
CA ASP A 260 -3.03 31.91 16.80
C ASP A 260 -4.05 30.89 17.34
N SER A 261 -3.93 29.61 16.98
CA SER A 261 -4.80 28.56 17.51
C SER A 261 -4.32 27.99 18.85
N VAL A 262 -5.20 27.26 19.54
CA VAL A 262 -4.92 26.64 20.85
C VAL A 262 -3.69 25.73 20.75
N GLU A 263 -2.74 25.90 21.68
CA GLU A 263 -1.61 25.00 21.87
C GLU A 263 -2.08 23.66 22.42
N ARG A 264 -1.65 22.56 21.80
CA ARG A 264 -2.03 21.21 22.15
C ARG A 264 -0.84 20.35 22.50
N PRO A 265 -1.00 19.33 23.34
CA PRO A 265 0.10 18.44 23.70
C PRO A 265 0.62 17.61 22.52
N HIS A 266 -0.15 17.52 21.42
CA HIS A 266 0.27 16.84 20.20
C HIS A 266 -0.46 17.38 18.99
N ILE A 267 0.30 17.76 17.97
CA ILE A 267 -0.17 18.06 16.61
C ILE A 267 0.32 16.94 15.69
N PHE A 268 -0.60 16.38 14.93
CA PHE A 268 -0.28 15.34 13.95
C PHE A 268 0.51 15.91 12.77
N THR A 269 1.66 15.32 12.49
CA THR A 269 2.51 15.77 11.38
C THR A 269 1.98 15.27 10.04
N HIS A 270 2.21 16.04 8.97
CA HIS A 270 1.68 15.76 7.63
C HIS A 270 2.78 15.44 6.59
N TYR A 271 3.94 14.94 7.03
CA TYR A 271 4.99 14.49 6.11
C TYR A 271 4.55 13.25 5.29
N PHE A 272 3.66 12.42 5.82
CA PHE A 272 3.15 11.20 5.18
C PHE A 272 4.24 10.31 4.59
N VAL A 273 5.36 10.18 5.30
CA VAL A 273 6.51 9.43 4.81
C VAL A 273 6.24 7.93 4.96
N GLY A 274 6.38 7.24 3.84
CA GLY A 274 6.42 5.77 3.77
C GLY A 274 7.84 5.27 3.46
N ALA A 275 7.95 4.44 2.44
CA ALA A 275 9.21 3.82 2.00
C ALA A 275 9.62 4.27 0.58
N ASN A 276 9.11 5.38 0.08
CA ASN A 276 9.41 5.89 -1.27
C ASN A 276 10.73 6.67 -1.28
N THR A 277 11.84 5.94 -1.29
CA THR A 277 13.18 6.51 -1.42
C THR A 277 13.50 6.80 -2.89
N GLY A 278 14.08 7.97 -3.17
CA GLY A 278 14.54 8.36 -4.50
C GLY A 278 13.44 8.83 -5.48
N VAL A 279 12.19 8.95 -5.03
CA VAL A 279 11.07 9.42 -5.87
C VAL A 279 10.82 10.92 -5.69
N THR A 280 10.89 11.41 -4.46
CA THR A 280 10.71 12.83 -4.17
C THR A 280 12.01 13.59 -4.33
N GLY A 281 11.96 14.84 -4.79
CA GLY A 281 13.09 15.77 -4.76
C GLY A 281 13.43 16.28 -3.35
N ALA A 282 12.57 16.07 -2.36
CA ALA A 282 12.71 16.53 -0.98
C ALA A 282 13.69 15.64 -0.20
N LYS A 283 14.89 16.13 0.07
CA LYS A 283 15.96 15.38 0.74
C LYS A 283 15.62 15.01 2.19
N ASP A 284 14.90 15.87 2.89
CA ASP A 284 14.42 15.64 4.26
C ASP A 284 13.47 14.43 4.29
N LYS A 285 12.50 14.37 3.40
CA LYS A 285 11.53 13.27 3.30
C LYS A 285 12.18 11.95 2.86
N GLN A 286 13.18 12.02 1.98
CA GLN A 286 13.99 10.84 1.63
C GLN A 286 14.74 10.30 2.85
N LYS A 287 15.39 11.17 3.63
CA LYS A 287 16.08 10.79 4.87
C LYS A 287 15.10 10.19 5.88
N MET A 288 13.93 10.79 6.06
CA MET A 288 12.89 10.25 6.94
C MET A 288 12.40 8.86 6.47
N ALA A 289 12.30 8.61 5.17
CA ALA A 289 11.95 7.29 4.63
C ALA A 289 13.05 6.25 4.93
N GLU A 290 14.32 6.60 4.79
CA GLU A 290 15.46 5.75 5.15
C GLU A 290 15.45 5.42 6.64
N GLU A 291 15.28 6.43 7.52
CA GLU A 291 15.18 6.27 8.98
C GLU A 291 14.03 5.32 9.36
N ARG A 292 12.88 5.43 8.69
CA ARG A 292 11.73 4.52 8.89
C ARG A 292 12.07 3.09 8.50
N LEU A 293 12.68 2.89 7.33
CA LEU A 293 13.09 1.57 6.85
C LEU A 293 14.10 0.91 7.79
N GLN A 294 15.08 1.66 8.30
CA GLN A 294 16.11 1.20 9.25
C GLN A 294 15.55 0.80 10.62
N ASN A 295 14.34 1.24 10.94
CA ASN A 295 13.63 0.90 12.17
C ASN A 295 12.45 -0.07 11.97
N ALA A 296 12.22 -0.55 10.74
CA ALA A 296 11.10 -1.43 10.44
C ALA A 296 11.36 -2.90 10.82
N ALA A 297 12.60 -3.37 10.69
CA ALA A 297 12.95 -4.78 10.88
C ALA A 297 14.23 -4.98 11.69
N ARG A 298 14.39 -6.18 12.24
CA ARG A 298 15.63 -6.67 12.84
C ARG A 298 16.03 -7.99 12.20
N ILE A 299 17.33 -8.24 12.16
CA ILE A 299 17.90 -9.46 11.59
C ILE A 299 18.83 -10.12 12.60
N SER A 300 18.87 -11.45 12.64
CA SER A 300 19.76 -12.23 13.48
C SER A 300 20.19 -13.53 12.80
N LEU A 301 21.30 -14.11 13.24
CA LEU A 301 21.85 -15.38 12.76
C LEU A 301 21.69 -16.48 13.79
N ASN A 302 21.45 -17.71 13.32
CA ASN A 302 21.61 -18.93 14.11
C ASN A 302 22.57 -19.87 13.37
N THR A 303 23.74 -20.08 13.96
CA THR A 303 24.86 -20.84 13.36
C THR A 303 24.99 -22.25 13.91
N GLN A 304 24.04 -22.76 14.68
CA GLN A 304 24.10 -24.10 15.30
C GLN A 304 24.15 -25.24 14.28
N LEU A 305 23.68 -25.01 13.05
CA LEU A 305 23.63 -25.99 11.99
C LEU A 305 24.86 -25.95 11.04
N LEU A 306 25.90 -25.17 11.35
CA LEU A 306 27.08 -25.04 10.46
C LEU A 306 27.80 -26.36 10.20
N ALA A 307 27.86 -27.27 11.16
CA ALA A 307 28.40 -28.63 10.97
C ALA A 307 27.63 -29.43 9.90
N LYS A 308 26.35 -29.06 9.62
CA LYS A 308 25.52 -29.61 8.55
C LYS A 308 25.55 -28.76 7.29
N LYS A 309 26.50 -27.82 7.18
CA LYS A 309 26.63 -26.85 6.08
C LYS A 309 25.40 -25.94 5.95
N GLN A 310 24.77 -25.60 7.05
CA GLN A 310 23.58 -24.74 7.07
C GLN A 310 23.66 -23.72 8.19
N PHE A 311 23.00 -22.60 8.02
CA PHE A 311 22.72 -21.64 9.08
C PHE A 311 21.41 -20.89 8.75
N ASP A 312 20.81 -20.33 9.78
CA ASP A 312 19.56 -19.61 9.62
C ASP A 312 19.78 -18.09 9.68
N VAL A 313 19.10 -17.39 8.81
CA VAL A 313 18.91 -15.95 8.87
C VAL A 313 17.47 -15.68 9.29
N MET A 314 17.30 -15.05 10.44
CA MET A 314 15.98 -14.75 10.98
C MET A 314 15.69 -13.26 10.79
N VAL A 315 14.54 -12.93 10.20
CA VAL A 315 14.06 -11.56 10.00
C VAL A 315 12.79 -11.35 10.81
N LEU A 316 12.80 -10.35 11.68
CA LEU A 316 11.68 -9.94 12.52
C LEU A 316 11.13 -8.61 12.02
N ASN A 317 9.85 -8.55 11.66
CA ASN A 317 9.14 -7.29 11.49
C ASN A 317 8.84 -6.69 12.88
N SER A 318 9.71 -5.83 13.35
CA SER A 318 9.62 -5.24 14.70
C SER A 318 8.93 -3.88 14.74
N GLY A 319 8.93 -3.15 13.63
CA GLY A 319 8.54 -1.74 13.59
C GLY A 319 7.39 -1.39 12.67
N ALA A 320 7.04 -2.23 11.68
CA ALA A 320 5.90 -1.97 10.82
C ALA A 320 4.62 -2.61 11.37
N GLY A 321 3.54 -1.84 11.38
CA GLY A 321 2.21 -2.30 11.80
C GLY A 321 1.49 -3.14 10.72
N HIS A 322 2.11 -3.38 9.61
CA HIS A 322 1.68 -4.11 8.44
C HIS A 322 2.82 -5.03 7.95
N SER A 323 2.64 -5.75 6.88
CA SER A 323 3.70 -6.62 6.31
C SER A 323 4.90 -5.82 5.79
N ILE A 324 6.06 -6.45 5.73
CA ILE A 324 7.27 -5.94 5.08
C ILE A 324 7.60 -6.87 3.89
N PRO A 325 7.65 -6.30 2.67
CA PRO A 325 7.12 -5.00 2.26
C PRO A 325 5.60 -4.97 2.29
N THR A 326 5.01 -3.76 2.20
CA THR A 326 3.60 -3.56 1.96
C THR A 326 3.40 -2.66 0.74
N GLY A 327 2.13 -2.40 0.34
CA GLY A 327 1.78 -1.70 -0.89
C GLY A 327 1.50 -2.67 -2.03
N VAL A 328 1.63 -2.18 -3.26
CA VAL A 328 1.22 -2.93 -4.44
C VAL A 328 2.20 -4.06 -4.77
N GLY A 329 1.77 -5.28 -4.52
CA GLY A 329 2.35 -6.55 -4.97
C GLY A 329 3.88 -6.63 -5.01
N ASP A 330 4.43 -7.05 -6.16
CA ASP A 330 5.87 -7.16 -6.38
C ASP A 330 6.58 -5.83 -6.70
N LEU A 331 5.88 -4.69 -6.65
CA LEU A 331 6.49 -3.39 -6.94
C LEU A 331 7.40 -2.89 -5.83
N ARG A 332 7.47 -3.59 -4.70
CA ARG A 332 8.44 -3.31 -3.63
C ARG A 332 9.41 -4.47 -3.51
N GLN A 333 10.71 -4.18 -3.47
CA GLN A 333 11.73 -5.20 -3.41
C GLN A 333 12.42 -5.19 -2.04
N VAL A 334 12.19 -6.25 -1.24
CA VAL A 334 12.90 -6.52 0.02
C VAL A 334 13.57 -7.87 -0.10
N TRP A 335 14.88 -7.93 0.18
CA TRP A 335 15.64 -9.17 0.02
C TRP A 335 16.76 -9.33 1.02
N LEU A 336 17.24 -10.57 1.15
CA LEU A 336 18.43 -10.90 1.91
C LEU A 336 19.66 -10.87 1.00
N GLU A 337 20.68 -10.15 1.43
CA GLU A 337 22.03 -10.26 0.93
C GLU A 337 22.91 -10.94 1.99
N VAL A 338 23.55 -12.02 1.62
CA VAL A 338 24.37 -12.84 2.53
C VAL A 338 25.75 -13.05 1.94
N SER A 339 26.80 -12.87 2.74
CA SER A 339 28.17 -13.17 2.35
C SER A 339 28.92 -13.86 3.49
N ILE A 340 29.91 -14.68 3.11
CA ILE A 340 30.88 -15.27 4.03
C ILE A 340 32.28 -14.91 3.54
N ARG A 341 33.11 -14.38 4.47
CA ARG A 341 34.53 -14.19 4.27
C ARG A 341 35.30 -15.18 5.15
N ASP A 342 36.32 -15.79 4.60
CA ASP A 342 37.21 -16.66 5.38
C ASP A 342 38.08 -15.86 6.37
N ALA A 343 38.90 -16.55 7.17
CA ALA A 343 39.80 -15.93 8.14
C ALA A 343 40.81 -14.95 7.48
N ARG A 344 41.05 -15.07 6.18
CA ARG A 344 41.91 -14.17 5.38
C ARG A 344 41.14 -13.06 4.69
N GLN A 345 39.85 -12.86 5.05
CA GLN A 345 38.93 -11.87 4.45
C GLN A 345 38.60 -12.11 2.97
N LYS A 346 38.94 -13.27 2.39
CA LYS A 346 38.54 -13.64 1.05
C LYS A 346 37.04 -13.99 1.04
N LEU A 347 36.31 -13.48 0.06
CA LEU A 347 34.91 -13.83 -0.15
C LEU A 347 34.80 -15.29 -0.63
N VAL A 348 34.13 -16.14 0.12
CA VAL A 348 33.97 -17.59 -0.16
C VAL A 348 32.52 -17.99 -0.42
N PHE A 349 31.55 -17.14 -0.07
CA PHE A 349 30.14 -17.30 -0.39
C PHE A 349 29.46 -15.96 -0.54
N GLN A 350 28.52 -15.85 -1.48
CA GLN A 350 27.64 -14.68 -1.63
C GLN A 350 26.29 -15.10 -2.22
N SER A 351 25.22 -14.44 -1.79
CA SER A 351 23.87 -14.53 -2.33
C SER A 351 23.17 -13.19 -2.21
N GLY A 352 22.26 -12.88 -3.14
CA GLY A 352 21.46 -11.64 -3.10
C GLY A 352 22.21 -10.36 -3.49
N PHE A 353 23.38 -10.47 -4.12
CA PHE A 353 24.11 -9.32 -4.65
C PHE A 353 23.54 -8.88 -6.00
N LEU A 354 23.49 -7.57 -6.19
CA LEU A 354 23.08 -6.99 -7.47
C LEU A 354 24.16 -7.18 -8.53
N ASP A 355 23.76 -7.58 -9.73
CA ASP A 355 24.65 -7.65 -10.89
C ASP A 355 24.97 -6.26 -11.47
N ALA A 356 25.72 -6.22 -12.57
CA ALA A 356 26.07 -4.98 -13.28
C ALA A 356 24.82 -4.22 -13.80
N LYS A 357 23.72 -4.91 -14.07
CA LYS A 357 22.43 -4.34 -14.49
C LYS A 357 21.56 -3.92 -13.30
N LYS A 358 22.08 -4.06 -12.08
CA LYS A 358 21.34 -3.82 -10.84
C LYS A 358 20.12 -4.75 -10.67
N GLU A 359 20.20 -5.96 -11.18
CA GLU A 359 19.20 -7.01 -11.04
C GLU A 359 19.66 -8.09 -10.04
N LEU A 360 18.71 -8.77 -9.41
CA LEU A 360 18.96 -9.89 -8.51
C LEU A 360 18.90 -11.21 -9.28
N SER A 361 19.72 -12.18 -8.88
CA SER A 361 19.65 -13.56 -9.39
C SER A 361 18.35 -14.24 -8.92
N ASN A 362 17.93 -15.28 -9.67
CA ASN A 362 16.66 -15.98 -9.40
C ASN A 362 16.64 -16.76 -8.09
N ASP A 363 17.78 -17.10 -7.54
CA ASP A 363 17.97 -17.82 -6.27
C ASP A 363 17.99 -16.89 -5.04
N THR A 364 17.89 -15.58 -5.27
CA THR A 364 17.82 -14.61 -4.17
C THR A 364 16.56 -14.78 -3.34
N ILE A 365 16.71 -14.78 -2.02
CA ILE A 365 15.58 -14.75 -1.09
C ILE A 365 14.95 -13.37 -1.10
N ILE A 366 13.74 -13.27 -1.66
CA ILE A 366 12.98 -12.02 -1.80
C ILE A 366 11.65 -12.17 -1.06
N PHE A 367 11.32 -11.18 -0.24
CA PHE A 367 10.02 -11.07 0.43
C PHE A 367 9.06 -10.25 -0.43
N ARG A 368 7.98 -10.87 -0.91
CA ARG A 368 7.05 -10.25 -1.85
C ARG A 368 5.72 -11.00 -1.97
N THR A 369 4.75 -10.37 -2.61
CA THR A 369 3.56 -11.03 -3.15
C THR A 369 3.78 -11.30 -4.63
N ILE A 370 3.40 -12.46 -5.13
CA ILE A 370 3.38 -12.78 -6.57
C ILE A 370 1.93 -12.88 -7.02
N LEU A 371 1.55 -12.05 -7.99
CA LEU A 371 0.24 -12.05 -8.61
C LEU A 371 0.21 -12.93 -9.86
N GLY A 372 -0.95 -13.46 -10.22
CA GLY A 372 -1.12 -14.37 -11.34
C GLY A 372 -2.33 -14.09 -12.22
N ASP A 373 -2.31 -14.65 -13.43
CA ASP A 373 -3.30 -14.47 -14.52
C ASP A 373 -4.58 -15.31 -14.36
N GLY A 374 -4.74 -16.03 -13.25
CA GLY A 374 -5.83 -17.00 -13.04
C GLY A 374 -5.60 -18.38 -13.66
N ARG A 375 -4.46 -18.59 -14.35
CA ARG A 375 -4.03 -19.88 -14.92
C ARG A 375 -2.75 -20.40 -14.25
N GLY A 376 -2.28 -19.72 -13.21
CA GLY A 376 -1.07 -20.09 -12.49
C GLY A 376 0.20 -19.40 -13.02
N ASN A 377 0.14 -18.54 -14.03
CA ASN A 377 1.31 -17.83 -14.52
C ASN A 377 1.48 -16.49 -13.78
N PRO A 378 2.70 -16.15 -13.34
CA PRO A 378 2.98 -14.85 -12.74
C PRO A 378 2.73 -13.69 -13.73
N VAL A 379 2.19 -12.58 -13.22
CA VAL A 379 2.00 -11.35 -13.99
C VAL A 379 2.70 -10.18 -13.31
N VAL A 380 3.39 -9.36 -14.10
CA VAL A 380 3.96 -8.07 -13.66
C VAL A 380 2.95 -6.94 -13.87
N ASN A 381 2.09 -7.07 -14.88
CA ASN A 381 1.03 -6.10 -15.15
C ASN A 381 -0.15 -6.34 -14.20
N LEU A 382 -0.32 -5.43 -13.25
CA LEU A 382 -1.36 -5.50 -12.21
C LEU A 382 -2.78 -5.57 -12.77
N ALA A 383 -3.03 -4.92 -13.91
CA ALA A 383 -4.32 -4.97 -14.57
C ALA A 383 -4.73 -6.38 -15.03
N LYS A 384 -3.76 -7.30 -15.12
CA LYS A 384 -3.98 -8.72 -15.48
C LYS A 384 -4.07 -9.63 -14.26
N ALA A 385 -3.98 -9.09 -13.05
CA ALA A 385 -3.93 -9.88 -11.82
C ALA A 385 -5.32 -10.43 -11.45
N LYS A 386 -5.46 -11.75 -11.46
CA LYS A 386 -6.71 -12.47 -11.15
C LYS A 386 -6.64 -13.30 -9.87
N GLN A 387 -5.44 -13.49 -9.33
CA GLN A 387 -5.21 -14.23 -8.10
C GLN A 387 -3.87 -13.86 -7.47
N VAL A 388 -3.70 -14.19 -6.20
CA VAL A 388 -2.42 -14.21 -5.50
C VAL A 388 -1.85 -15.62 -5.61
N LEU A 389 -0.65 -15.76 -6.19
CA LEU A 389 0.05 -17.04 -6.33
C LEU A 389 0.85 -17.39 -5.09
N SER A 390 1.51 -16.41 -4.49
CA SER A 390 2.25 -16.58 -3.25
C SER A 390 2.41 -15.26 -2.51
N ASP A 391 2.57 -15.34 -1.19
CA ASP A 391 2.90 -14.22 -0.32
C ASP A 391 3.96 -14.66 0.67
N THR A 392 5.17 -14.10 0.55
CA THR A 392 6.32 -14.35 1.42
C THR A 392 6.69 -13.12 2.25
N ARG A 393 5.84 -12.11 2.28
CA ARG A 393 6.04 -10.90 3.08
C ARG A 393 6.03 -11.23 4.58
N ILE A 394 6.62 -10.37 5.38
CA ILE A 394 6.81 -10.59 6.81
C ILE A 394 5.72 -9.82 7.58
N PRO A 395 4.69 -10.49 8.13
CA PRO A 395 3.63 -9.82 8.86
C PRO A 395 4.13 -9.10 10.12
N ALA A 396 3.34 -8.12 10.59
CA ALA A 396 3.66 -7.32 11.77
C ALA A 396 3.95 -8.19 12.99
N LYS A 397 5.02 -7.89 13.72
CA LYS A 397 5.51 -8.62 14.90
C LYS A 397 5.89 -10.08 14.65
N GLN A 398 5.86 -10.55 13.41
CA GLN A 398 6.25 -11.92 13.09
C GLN A 398 7.71 -12.02 12.66
N LYS A 399 8.27 -13.20 12.92
CA LYS A 399 9.62 -13.61 12.56
C LYS A 399 9.55 -14.68 11.48
N VAL A 400 10.32 -14.50 10.41
CA VAL A 400 10.55 -15.54 9.39
C VAL A 400 11.99 -16.03 9.47
N THR A 401 12.20 -17.33 9.20
CA THR A 401 13.51 -17.94 9.18
C THR A 401 13.82 -18.43 7.77
N GLN A 402 15.01 -18.08 7.29
CA GLN A 402 15.52 -18.50 5.98
C GLN A 402 16.80 -19.30 6.19
N THR A 403 16.77 -20.58 5.83
CA THR A 403 17.93 -21.48 5.95
C THR A 403 18.82 -21.34 4.72
N ILE A 404 20.06 -20.94 4.95
CA ILE A 404 21.11 -20.88 3.92
C ILE A 404 21.87 -22.19 3.94
N THR A 405 21.94 -22.83 2.77
CA THR A 405 22.71 -24.07 2.57
C THR A 405 24.02 -23.77 1.83
N LEU A 406 25.09 -24.30 2.35
CA LEU A 406 26.45 -24.15 1.80
C LEU A 406 26.92 -25.50 1.22
N ASP A 407 27.89 -25.45 0.34
CA ASP A 407 28.61 -26.63 -0.17
C ASP A 407 29.85 -26.98 0.68
N PHE A 408 30.24 -26.11 1.61
CA PHE A 408 31.39 -26.25 2.51
C PHE A 408 30.99 -25.95 3.98
N ILE A 409 31.90 -26.24 4.91
CA ILE A 409 31.78 -25.81 6.30
C ILE A 409 32.73 -24.59 6.46
N PRO A 410 32.23 -23.43 6.90
CA PRO A 410 33.07 -22.28 7.19
C PRO A 410 34.13 -22.59 8.25
N GLU A 411 35.38 -22.21 7.99
CA GLU A 411 36.48 -22.40 8.91
C GLU A 411 36.39 -21.43 10.11
N LYS A 412 37.05 -21.79 11.20
CA LYS A 412 37.16 -20.90 12.38
C LYS A 412 37.81 -19.55 11.96
N GLY A 413 37.20 -18.46 12.42
CA GLY A 413 37.61 -17.11 12.05
C GLY A 413 36.93 -16.57 10.79
N SER A 414 36.08 -17.38 10.13
CA SER A 414 35.20 -16.87 9.05
C SER A 414 34.15 -15.90 9.62
N VAL A 415 33.77 -14.93 8.82
CA VAL A 415 32.74 -13.93 9.16
C VAL A 415 31.53 -14.08 8.24
N ILE A 416 30.36 -14.38 8.83
CA ILE A 416 29.07 -14.37 8.14
C ILE A 416 28.49 -12.97 8.28
N ILE A 417 28.07 -12.35 7.18
CA ILE A 417 27.35 -11.07 7.15
C ILE A 417 26.02 -11.30 6.43
N ALA A 418 24.92 -10.92 7.09
CA ALA A 418 23.62 -10.86 6.44
C ALA A 418 23.04 -9.45 6.54
N ARG A 419 22.43 -8.99 5.44
CA ARG A 419 21.77 -7.69 5.33
C ARG A 419 20.36 -7.87 4.81
N LEU A 420 19.41 -7.14 5.38
CA LEU A 420 18.07 -6.97 4.82
C LEU A 420 18.07 -5.66 4.06
N LEU A 421 17.81 -5.73 2.77
CA LEU A 421 17.88 -4.60 1.86
C LEU A 421 16.49 -4.28 1.29
N TYR A 422 16.25 -3.00 1.02
CA TYR A 422 15.05 -2.48 0.40
C TYR A 422 15.36 -1.64 -0.84
N ARG A 423 14.51 -1.74 -1.84
CA ARG A 423 14.45 -0.84 -2.99
C ARG A 423 13.00 -0.59 -3.39
N GLY A 424 12.67 0.65 -3.71
CA GLY A 424 11.31 1.08 -4.01
C GLY A 424 10.66 0.36 -5.20
N MET A 425 11.47 -0.11 -6.17
CA MET A 425 11.01 -0.91 -7.31
C MET A 425 12.17 -1.74 -7.90
N PRO A 426 11.92 -3.01 -8.31
CA PRO A 426 12.92 -3.82 -9.01
C PRO A 426 13.42 -3.16 -10.29
N GLN A 427 14.74 -3.14 -10.53
CA GLN A 427 15.32 -2.57 -11.75
C GLN A 427 14.77 -3.22 -13.02
N LYS A 428 14.56 -4.54 -12.97
CA LYS A 428 13.95 -5.29 -14.07
C LYS A 428 12.59 -4.72 -14.49
N ILE A 429 11.75 -4.29 -13.52
CA ILE A 429 10.47 -3.67 -13.82
C ILE A 429 10.68 -2.27 -14.39
N LEU A 430 11.57 -1.46 -13.79
CA LEU A 430 11.91 -0.14 -14.34
C LEU A 430 12.40 -0.20 -15.78
N ASN A 431 13.21 -1.21 -16.12
CA ASN A 431 13.73 -1.43 -17.48
C ASN A 431 12.64 -1.88 -18.48
N MET A 432 11.51 -2.43 -18.00
CA MET A 432 10.37 -2.81 -18.86
C MET A 432 9.48 -1.60 -19.20
N ILE A 433 9.56 -0.53 -18.43
CA ILE A 433 8.75 0.67 -18.63
C ILE A 433 9.33 1.49 -19.78
N PRO A 434 8.57 1.76 -20.83
CA PRO A 434 9.10 2.49 -21.99
C PRO A 434 9.34 3.97 -21.74
N GLY A 435 10.23 4.53 -22.50
CA GLY A 435 10.69 5.91 -22.43
C GLY A 435 12.17 6.00 -22.04
N ASP A 436 12.64 7.18 -21.66
CA ASP A 436 14.00 7.36 -21.20
C ASP A 436 14.31 6.46 -20.01
N PRO A 437 15.54 5.92 -19.90
CA PRO A 437 15.91 5.07 -18.79
C PRO A 437 15.61 5.76 -17.44
N ILE A 438 14.93 5.04 -16.55
CA ILE A 438 14.75 5.50 -15.17
C ILE A 438 16.02 5.11 -14.41
N ALA A 439 16.64 6.09 -13.77
CA ALA A 439 17.78 5.83 -12.90
C ALA A 439 17.44 4.79 -11.83
N PRO A 440 18.39 3.91 -11.47
CA PRO A 440 18.18 2.95 -10.41
C PRO A 440 17.74 3.65 -9.11
N LEU A 441 16.67 3.16 -8.51
CA LEU A 441 16.25 3.67 -7.21
C LEU A 441 17.26 3.26 -6.12
N PRO A 442 17.46 4.08 -5.08
CA PRO A 442 18.37 3.80 -4.00
C PRO A 442 18.10 2.45 -3.33
N VAL A 443 19.17 1.78 -2.92
CA VAL A 443 19.09 0.61 -2.05
C VAL A 443 19.33 1.05 -0.62
N VAL A 444 18.37 0.76 0.27
CA VAL A 444 18.47 1.07 1.69
C VAL A 444 18.79 -0.20 2.48
N GLU A 445 19.82 -0.16 3.31
CA GLU A 445 20.09 -1.21 4.28
C GLU A 445 19.13 -1.02 5.46
N MET A 446 18.12 -1.92 5.56
CA MET A 446 17.13 -1.88 6.64
C MET A 446 17.69 -2.44 7.95
N ALA A 447 18.48 -3.50 7.87
CA ALA A 447 19.10 -4.14 9.02
C ALA A 447 20.33 -4.93 8.59
N ARG A 448 21.27 -5.09 9.52
CA ARG A 448 22.52 -5.84 9.32
C ARG A 448 22.87 -6.65 10.56
N VAL A 449 23.45 -7.82 10.35
CA VAL A 449 24.09 -8.64 11.39
C VAL A 449 25.39 -9.21 10.86
N SER A 450 26.38 -9.32 11.74
CA SER A 450 27.67 -9.96 11.46
C SER A 450 28.03 -10.88 12.61
N GLN A 451 28.55 -12.06 12.29
CA GLN A 451 28.98 -13.06 13.27
C GLN A 451 30.28 -13.72 12.82
N THR A 452 31.27 -13.76 13.72
CA THR A 452 32.48 -14.53 13.53
C THR A 452 32.28 -15.96 14.04
N ILE A 453 32.75 -16.96 13.28
CA ILE A 453 32.62 -18.40 13.55
C ILE A 453 33.86 -18.91 14.30
#